data_fe24e904c1c5d3c1ce399701c871a429
#
_entry.id   fe24e904c1c5d3c1ce399701c871a429
#
_cell.length_a   1.000
_cell.length_b   1.000
_cell.length_c   1.000
_cell.angle_alpha   90.00
_cell.angle_beta   90.00
_cell.angle_gamma   90.00
#
_symmetry.space_group_name_H-M   'P 1'
#
loop_
_entity.id
_entity.type
_entity.pdbx_description
1 polymer ?
#
loop_
_entity_poly.entity_id
_entity_poly.type
_entity_poly.pdbx_seq_one_letter_code
_entity_poly.pdbx_strand_id
1 'polypeptide(L)'
;HDKVNQLRHVRFFKDVHGITEHMRKHAASLRPKFEMILDTFDKELKDLGVGSWYSPKGGYFITYETLEGCAKSVVDKAKKAGVVMTPAGAPFPYGKDPKDSVIRISPSYPSLEDLTTATQIFVVCVKLASIEKILGKQQA
;
A
#
# COMPACT_ATOMS: atom_id res chain seq x y z
N HIS A 1 7.71 29.55 8.27
CA HIS A 1 8.62 28.39 8.15
C HIS A 1 9.50 28.29 9.39
N ASP A 2 9.63 27.10 9.97
CA ASP A 2 10.45 26.84 11.15
C ASP A 2 11.94 26.82 10.78
N LYS A 3 12.61 27.95 10.96
CA LYS A 3 14.04 28.13 10.66
C LYS A 3 14.94 27.24 11.53
N VAL A 4 14.55 26.98 12.78
CA VAL A 4 15.32 26.12 13.70
C VAL A 4 15.36 24.70 13.17
N ASN A 5 14.23 24.19 12.69
CA ASN A 5 14.15 22.85 12.12
C ASN A 5 14.95 22.74 10.81
N GLN A 6 14.90 23.76 9.95
CA GLN A 6 15.75 23.83 8.76
C GLN A 6 17.24 23.76 9.11
N LEU A 7 17.69 24.53 10.12
CA LEU A 7 19.08 24.51 10.58
C LEU A 7 19.49 23.15 11.17
N ARG A 8 18.57 22.45 11.84
CA ARG A 8 18.81 21.07 12.30
C ARG A 8 19.08 20.14 11.12
N HIS A 9 18.28 20.22 10.06
CA HIS A 9 18.48 19.41 8.85
C HIS A 9 19.82 19.73 8.17
N VAL A 10 20.15 21.03 8.02
CA VAL A 10 21.44 21.44 7.45
C VAL A 10 22.62 20.92 8.28
N ARG A 11 22.55 21.00 9.60
CA ARG A 11 23.60 20.46 10.48
C ARG A 11 23.71 18.92 10.44
N PHE A 12 22.58 18.24 10.33
CA PHE A 12 22.54 16.77 10.31
C PHE A 12 23.04 16.22 8.98
N PHE A 13 22.51 16.72 7.87
CA PHE A 13 22.85 16.22 6.54
C PHE A 13 24.14 16.78 5.98
N LYS A 14 24.50 18.01 6.37
CA LYS A 14 25.66 18.80 5.91
C LYS A 14 25.57 19.17 4.42
N ASP A 15 25.45 18.18 3.54
CA ASP A 15 25.42 18.33 2.09
C ASP A 15 24.54 17.27 1.41
N VAL A 16 24.53 17.25 0.07
CA VAL A 16 23.79 16.29 -0.74
C VAL A 16 24.27 14.85 -0.50
N HIS A 17 25.56 14.64 -0.23
CA HIS A 17 26.09 13.32 0.06
C HIS A 17 25.49 12.77 1.36
N GLY A 18 25.42 13.56 2.41
CA GLY A 18 24.78 13.17 3.67
C GLY A 18 23.30 12.84 3.54
N ILE A 19 22.56 13.58 2.70
CA ILE A 19 21.17 13.25 2.36
C ILE A 19 21.11 11.89 1.67
N THR A 20 21.96 11.67 0.66
CA THR A 20 21.97 10.42 -0.12
C THR A 20 22.28 9.20 0.74
N GLU A 21 23.26 9.31 1.64
CA GLU A 21 23.59 8.25 2.59
C GLU A 21 22.43 7.94 3.55
N HIS A 22 21.74 8.97 4.01
CA HIS A 22 20.56 8.78 4.86
C HIS A 22 19.41 8.09 4.10
N MET A 23 19.16 8.50 2.86
CA MET A 23 18.17 7.85 1.99
C MET A 23 18.50 6.38 1.72
N ARG A 24 19.76 6.03 1.54
CA ARG A 24 20.20 4.63 1.36
C ARG A 24 19.89 3.77 2.59
N LYS A 25 20.07 4.31 3.81
CA LYS A 25 19.70 3.60 5.05
C LYS A 25 18.19 3.33 5.10
N HIS A 26 17.36 4.32 4.78
CA HIS A 26 15.91 4.12 4.70
C HIS A 26 15.53 3.11 3.61
N ALA A 27 16.15 3.20 2.44
CA ALA A 27 15.91 2.25 1.35
C ALA A 27 16.25 0.81 1.75
N ALA A 28 17.36 0.60 2.45
CA ALA A 28 17.75 -0.73 2.94
C ALA A 28 16.71 -1.33 3.91
N SER A 29 16.05 -0.49 4.74
CA SER A 29 14.98 -0.94 5.63
C SER A 29 13.65 -1.19 4.94
N LEU A 30 13.32 -0.37 3.92
CA LEU A 30 12.02 -0.43 3.26
C LEU A 30 11.97 -1.46 2.11
N ARG A 31 13.07 -1.61 1.37
CA ARG A 31 13.14 -2.47 0.20
C ARG A 31 12.62 -3.90 0.44
N PRO A 32 13.05 -4.64 1.48
CA PRO A 32 12.55 -5.99 1.72
C PRO A 32 11.04 -6.06 1.91
N LYS A 33 10.45 -5.01 2.51
CA LYS A 33 9.01 -4.90 2.74
C LYS A 33 8.24 -4.72 1.43
N PHE A 34 8.75 -3.87 0.55
CA PHE A 34 8.15 -3.65 -0.78
C PHE A 34 8.27 -4.89 -1.66
N GLU A 35 9.46 -5.49 -1.73
CA GLU A 35 9.73 -6.69 -2.51
C GLU A 35 8.80 -7.83 -2.06
N MET A 36 8.68 -8.09 -0.78
CA MET A 36 7.80 -9.14 -0.24
C MET A 36 6.33 -8.95 -0.67
N ILE A 37 5.80 -7.72 -0.62
CA ILE A 37 4.41 -7.45 -1.04
C ILE A 37 4.26 -7.67 -2.55
N LEU A 38 5.16 -7.12 -3.35
CA LEU A 38 5.09 -7.21 -4.82
C LEU A 38 5.24 -8.65 -5.29
N ASP A 39 6.19 -9.40 -4.73
CA ASP A 39 6.38 -10.84 -5.01
C ASP A 39 5.12 -11.66 -4.65
N THR A 40 4.48 -11.31 -3.53
CA THR A 40 3.23 -11.96 -3.12
C THR A 40 2.11 -11.65 -4.11
N PHE A 41 1.99 -10.42 -4.57
CA PHE A 41 0.98 -10.05 -5.56
C PHE A 41 1.25 -10.73 -6.90
N ASP A 42 2.50 -10.74 -7.35
CA ASP A 42 2.89 -11.41 -8.59
C ASP A 42 2.57 -12.91 -8.53
N LYS A 43 2.84 -13.55 -7.42
CA LYS A 43 2.56 -14.98 -7.22
C LYS A 43 1.08 -15.31 -7.11
N GLU A 44 0.32 -14.50 -6.38
CA GLU A 44 -1.04 -14.85 -5.96
C GLU A 44 -2.15 -14.22 -6.78
N LEU A 45 -1.90 -13.11 -7.48
CA LEU A 45 -2.94 -12.31 -8.12
C LEU A 45 -2.71 -12.05 -9.61
N LYS A 46 -1.46 -12.15 -10.10
CA LYS A 46 -1.07 -11.71 -11.45
C LYS A 46 -1.93 -12.32 -12.56
N ASP A 47 -2.18 -13.62 -12.49
CA ASP A 47 -2.87 -14.35 -13.56
C ASP A 47 -4.39 -14.45 -13.36
N LEU A 48 -4.92 -13.81 -12.29
CA LEU A 48 -6.34 -13.90 -11.96
C LEU A 48 -7.18 -12.78 -12.57
N GLY A 49 -6.57 -11.73 -13.09
CA GLY A 49 -7.30 -10.56 -13.65
C GLY A 49 -8.14 -9.79 -12.61
N VAL A 50 -7.80 -9.90 -11.32
CA VAL A 50 -8.56 -9.29 -10.21
C VAL A 50 -8.04 -7.91 -9.78
N GLY A 51 -7.05 -7.39 -10.48
CA GLY A 51 -6.49 -6.05 -10.24
C GLY A 51 -5.11 -5.89 -10.85
N SER A 52 -4.55 -4.72 -10.63
CA SER A 52 -3.21 -4.35 -11.06
C SER A 52 -2.49 -3.55 -9.97
N TRP A 53 -1.18 -3.48 -10.03
CA TRP A 53 -0.37 -2.72 -9.07
C TRP A 53 0.84 -2.10 -9.72
N TYR A 54 1.30 -1.01 -9.11
CA TYR A 54 2.53 -0.36 -9.51
C TYR A 54 3.70 -0.88 -8.68
N SER A 55 4.83 -1.15 -9.35
CA SER A 55 6.12 -1.41 -8.70
C SER A 55 6.88 -0.09 -8.55
N PRO A 56 6.81 0.59 -7.39
CA PRO A 56 7.41 1.91 -7.23
C PRO A 56 8.94 1.79 -7.10
N LYS A 57 9.67 2.72 -7.74
CA LYS A 57 11.12 2.85 -7.59
C LYS A 57 11.55 3.66 -6.38
N GLY A 58 10.59 4.21 -5.63
CA GLY A 58 10.81 5.02 -4.44
C GLY A 58 9.49 5.44 -3.80
N GLY A 59 9.56 6.18 -2.70
CA GLY A 59 8.39 6.61 -1.94
C GLY A 59 8.01 5.63 -0.83
N TYR A 60 6.78 5.78 -0.31
CA TYR A 60 6.31 5.06 0.88
C TYR A 60 5.04 4.22 0.63
N PHE A 61 4.56 4.18 -0.60
CA PHE A 61 3.28 3.55 -0.91
C PHE A 61 3.38 2.65 -2.13
N ILE A 62 2.61 1.56 -2.07
CA ILE A 62 2.24 0.75 -3.23
C ILE A 62 0.79 1.09 -3.56
N THR A 63 0.49 1.35 -4.82
CA THR A 63 -0.87 1.52 -5.31
C THR A 63 -1.35 0.20 -5.90
N TYR A 64 -2.48 -0.28 -5.40
CA TYR A 64 -3.20 -1.43 -5.93
C TYR A 64 -4.54 -0.96 -6.50
N GLU A 65 -4.85 -1.35 -7.72
CA GLU A 65 -6.10 -1.06 -8.39
C GLU A 65 -6.92 -2.36 -8.50
N THR A 66 -8.05 -2.41 -7.79
CA THR A 66 -8.98 -3.55 -7.80
C THR A 66 -9.91 -3.50 -9.00
N LEU A 67 -10.75 -4.51 -9.18
CA LEU A 67 -11.93 -4.37 -10.03
C LEU A 67 -12.78 -3.18 -9.54
N GLU A 68 -13.40 -2.47 -10.48
CA GLU A 68 -14.25 -1.31 -10.18
C GLU A 68 -15.34 -1.67 -9.17
N GLY A 69 -15.53 -0.84 -8.15
CA GLY A 69 -16.49 -1.04 -7.06
C GLY A 69 -16.03 -2.00 -5.96
N CYS A 70 -14.75 -2.41 -5.92
CA CYS A 70 -14.26 -3.40 -4.96
C CYS A 70 -13.36 -2.82 -3.85
N ALA A 71 -12.82 -1.60 -3.99
CA ALA A 71 -11.81 -1.10 -3.06
C ALA A 71 -12.32 -1.00 -1.61
N LYS A 72 -13.52 -0.44 -1.40
CA LYS A 72 -14.14 -0.36 -0.07
C LYS A 72 -14.38 -1.75 0.52
N SER A 73 -14.92 -2.67 -0.28
CA SER A 73 -15.18 -4.05 0.14
C SER A 73 -13.91 -4.76 0.60
N VAL A 74 -12.80 -4.60 -0.14
CA VAL A 74 -11.49 -5.15 0.23
C VAL A 74 -11.01 -4.58 1.56
N VAL A 75 -11.02 -3.25 1.71
CA VAL A 75 -10.57 -2.58 2.94
C VAL A 75 -11.42 -2.97 4.15
N ASP A 76 -12.74 -3.06 3.99
CA ASP A 76 -13.64 -3.47 5.06
C ASP A 76 -13.44 -4.93 5.47
N LYS A 77 -13.22 -5.84 4.51
CA LYS A 77 -12.91 -7.24 4.78
C LYS A 77 -11.57 -7.37 5.52
N ALA A 78 -10.54 -6.65 5.06
CA ALA A 78 -9.23 -6.61 5.73
C ALA A 78 -9.35 -6.12 7.18
N LYS A 79 -10.13 -5.05 7.41
CA LYS A 79 -10.40 -4.54 8.75
C LYS A 79 -11.11 -5.54 9.65
N LYS A 80 -12.11 -6.27 9.14
CA LYS A 80 -12.79 -7.35 9.87
C LYS A 80 -11.85 -8.50 10.22
N ALA A 81 -10.84 -8.75 9.40
CA ALA A 81 -9.79 -9.74 9.64
C ALA A 81 -8.63 -9.21 10.52
N GLY A 82 -8.73 -7.99 11.05
CA GLY A 82 -7.72 -7.39 11.94
C GLY A 82 -6.65 -6.57 11.24
N VAL A 83 -6.71 -6.39 9.92
CA VAL A 83 -5.74 -5.60 9.14
C VAL A 83 -6.30 -4.20 8.87
N VAL A 84 -5.77 -3.20 9.58
CA VAL A 84 -6.16 -1.80 9.40
C VAL A 84 -5.32 -1.17 8.29
N MET A 85 -5.99 -0.70 7.26
CA MET A 85 -5.37 -0.07 6.09
C MET A 85 -5.78 1.40 5.96
N THR A 86 -5.11 2.14 5.07
CA THR A 86 -5.59 3.45 4.64
C THR A 86 -6.99 3.31 4.05
N PRO A 87 -7.95 4.16 4.42
CA PRO A 87 -9.31 4.08 3.89
C PRO A 87 -9.35 4.12 2.35
N ALA A 88 -10.25 3.37 1.76
CA ALA A 88 -10.50 3.45 0.32
C ALA A 88 -10.91 4.89 -0.05
N GLY A 89 -10.40 5.38 -1.18
CA GLY A 89 -10.62 6.76 -1.62
C GLY A 89 -9.64 7.79 -1.04
N ALA A 90 -8.84 7.46 -0.03
CA ALA A 90 -7.89 8.40 0.57
C ALA A 90 -6.90 9.08 -0.40
N PRO A 91 -6.50 8.49 -1.54
CA PRO A 91 -5.69 9.16 -2.55
C PRO A 91 -6.43 10.26 -3.34
N PHE A 92 -7.74 10.32 -3.25
CA PHE A 92 -8.58 11.22 -4.03
C PHE A 92 -9.04 12.44 -3.23
N PRO A 93 -9.30 13.58 -3.90
CA PRO A 93 -9.90 14.74 -3.26
C PRO A 93 -11.22 14.36 -2.55
N TYR A 94 -11.41 14.88 -1.35
CA TYR A 94 -12.58 14.59 -0.49
C TYR A 94 -12.80 13.10 -0.16
N GLY A 95 -11.79 12.25 -0.35
CA GLY A 95 -11.89 10.81 -0.10
C GLY A 95 -12.82 10.06 -1.06
N LYS A 96 -13.13 10.64 -2.21
CA LYS A 96 -14.06 10.07 -3.19
C LYS A 96 -13.33 9.54 -4.41
N ASP A 97 -13.17 8.22 -4.47
CA ASP A 97 -12.74 7.51 -5.67
C ASP A 97 -13.97 7.26 -6.56
N PRO A 98 -14.05 7.84 -7.78
CA PRO A 98 -15.21 7.66 -8.67
C PRO A 98 -15.46 6.21 -9.07
N LYS A 99 -14.40 5.41 -9.15
CA LYS A 99 -14.46 3.99 -9.55
C LYS A 99 -14.45 3.03 -8.37
N ASP A 100 -14.21 3.51 -7.16
CA ASP A 100 -14.02 2.65 -5.98
C ASP A 100 -13.06 1.49 -6.25
N SER A 101 -11.89 1.80 -6.81
CA SER A 101 -10.92 0.81 -7.28
C SER A 101 -9.52 0.96 -6.66
N VAL A 102 -9.16 2.14 -6.15
CA VAL A 102 -7.78 2.42 -5.74
C VAL A 102 -7.57 2.24 -4.25
N ILE A 103 -6.60 1.41 -3.91
CA ILE A 103 -6.12 1.18 -2.54
C ILE A 103 -4.66 1.59 -2.44
N ARG A 104 -4.33 2.37 -1.41
CA ARG A 104 -2.97 2.76 -1.07
C ARG A 104 -2.46 1.94 0.10
N ILE A 105 -1.38 1.19 -0.12
CA ILE A 105 -0.73 0.33 0.87
C ILE A 105 0.53 1.02 1.38
N SER A 106 0.68 1.13 2.70
CA SER A 106 1.85 1.72 3.36
C SER A 106 2.61 0.65 4.15
N PRO A 107 3.70 0.09 3.60
CA PRO A 107 4.45 -0.99 4.24
C PRO A 107 5.48 -0.51 5.28
N SER A 108 5.62 0.79 5.50
CA SER A 108 6.76 1.34 6.24
C SER A 108 6.77 0.99 7.74
N TYR A 109 5.62 0.97 8.39
CA TYR A 109 5.51 0.86 9.86
C TYR A 109 5.61 -0.59 10.39
N PRO A 110 4.85 -1.59 9.89
CA PRO A 110 4.83 -2.93 10.49
C PRO A 110 6.18 -3.65 10.39
N SER A 111 6.39 -4.66 11.24
CA SER A 111 7.47 -5.63 11.07
C SER A 111 7.32 -6.38 9.73
N LEU A 112 8.37 -7.04 9.25
CA LEU A 112 8.26 -7.85 8.02
C LEU A 112 7.34 -9.06 8.22
N GLU A 113 7.31 -9.65 9.42
CA GLU A 113 6.45 -10.77 9.79
C GLU A 113 4.97 -10.38 9.79
N ASP A 114 4.61 -9.29 10.48
CA ASP A 114 3.25 -8.76 10.50
C ASP A 114 2.79 -8.37 9.11
N LEU A 115 3.69 -7.75 8.33
CA LEU A 115 3.40 -7.31 6.97
C LEU A 115 3.14 -8.50 6.04
N THR A 116 3.88 -9.61 6.20
CA THR A 116 3.67 -10.84 5.45
C THR A 116 2.27 -11.39 5.71
N THR A 117 1.89 -11.51 6.99
CA THR A 117 0.54 -11.95 7.38
C THR A 117 -0.54 -11.02 6.86
N ALA A 118 -0.35 -9.72 7.02
CA ALA A 118 -1.30 -8.71 6.52
C ALA A 118 -1.46 -8.76 4.99
N THR A 119 -0.36 -9.01 4.26
CA THR A 119 -0.39 -9.12 2.79
C THR A 119 -1.15 -10.38 2.34
N GLN A 120 -0.98 -11.50 3.02
CA GLN A 120 -1.74 -12.72 2.75
C GLN A 120 -3.24 -12.51 2.98
N ILE A 121 -3.61 -11.86 4.09
CA ILE A 121 -5.01 -11.49 4.38
C ILE A 121 -5.55 -10.56 3.28
N PHE A 122 -4.78 -9.56 2.87
CA PHE A 122 -5.17 -8.64 1.80
C PHE A 122 -5.45 -9.39 0.49
N VAL A 123 -4.58 -10.31 0.10
CA VAL A 123 -4.77 -11.16 -1.10
C VAL A 123 -6.08 -11.94 -1.05
N VAL A 124 -6.39 -12.56 0.09
CA VAL A 124 -7.67 -13.28 0.28
C VAL A 124 -8.86 -12.31 0.17
N CYS A 125 -8.76 -11.12 0.76
CA CYS A 125 -9.82 -10.11 0.67
C CYS A 125 -10.05 -9.62 -0.77
N VAL A 126 -8.97 -9.44 -1.55
CA VAL A 126 -9.07 -9.09 -2.98
C VAL A 126 -9.77 -10.20 -3.76
N LYS A 127 -9.33 -11.46 -3.60
CA LYS A 127 -9.95 -12.61 -4.26
C LYS A 127 -11.45 -12.71 -3.93
N LEU A 128 -11.79 -12.58 -2.64
CA LEU A 128 -13.17 -12.67 -2.17
C LEU A 128 -14.06 -11.54 -2.72
N ALA A 129 -13.60 -10.29 -2.62
CA ALA A 129 -14.35 -9.15 -3.16
C ALA A 129 -14.54 -9.24 -4.68
N SER A 130 -13.54 -9.73 -5.40
CA SER A 130 -13.60 -9.93 -6.84
C SER A 130 -14.61 -11.02 -7.22
N ILE A 131 -14.62 -12.15 -6.49
CA ILE A 131 -15.60 -13.24 -6.70
C ILE A 131 -17.03 -12.73 -6.43
N GLU A 132 -17.25 -12.02 -5.32
CA GLU A 132 -18.55 -11.43 -4.99
C GLU A 132 -19.04 -10.47 -6.10
N LYS A 133 -18.13 -9.64 -6.62
CA LYS A 133 -18.44 -8.74 -7.74
C LYS A 133 -18.82 -9.49 -9.01
N ILE A 134 -18.04 -10.50 -9.39
CA ILE A 134 -18.25 -11.28 -10.61
C ILE A 134 -19.58 -12.08 -10.52
N LEU A 135 -19.91 -12.60 -9.34
CA LEU A 135 -21.16 -13.34 -9.11
C LEU A 135 -22.37 -12.41 -8.94
N GLY A 136 -22.22 -11.09 -9.04
CA GLY A 136 -23.31 -10.13 -8.87
C GLY A 136 -23.79 -9.99 -7.41
N LYS A 137 -23.08 -10.58 -6.44
CA LYS A 137 -23.35 -10.43 -5.02
C LYS A 137 -22.76 -9.11 -4.52
N GLN A 138 -23.37 -8.00 -4.91
CA GLN A 138 -23.16 -6.75 -4.17
C GLN A 138 -23.90 -6.90 -2.84
N GLN A 139 -23.18 -6.77 -1.75
CA GLN A 139 -23.80 -6.70 -0.44
C GLN A 139 -24.72 -5.46 -0.40
N ALA A 140 -25.99 -5.70 -0.15
CA ALA A 140 -26.96 -4.68 0.23
C ALA A 140 -26.54 -3.99 1.54
#